data_38e5dfebd37df39c4b736d2c337e47a9
#
_entry.id   38e5dfebd37df39c4b736d2c337e47a9
#
_cell.length_a   1.000
_cell.length_b   1.000
_cell.length_c   1.000
_cell.angle_alpha   90.00
_cell.angle_beta   90.00
_cell.angle_gamma   90.00
#
_symmetry.space_group_name_H-M   'P 1'
#
loop_
_entity.id
_entity.type
_entity.pdbx_description
1 polymer ?
#
loop_
_entity_poly.entity_id
_entity_poly.type
_entity_poly.pdbx_seq_one_letter_code
_entity_poly.pdbx_strand_id
1 'polypeptide(L)'
;MATSPDMLCSFCPAPFKEFFETVTNMKFDEEPNYAKLISLFDGLIESPASRPIRIDEALKVGQKRGRSQVNHEEDGQHKKKVRLGSPASQWISVYNARRPMKQRYHYNVADNRLQQHIEKGNEDGLYISCVASSANLWALIMDAGTGFGSQLYEISTVFLHKDWIMDQWEKSFYITAIAGASNGGSLVVMSKGTPYTQQSYKVSESFPFKWINKKWKEGFHVTSMATAGNRWGVVMSRNAGYSEQVVELDFLYPSEGIHRRWEHGYRITSSAATSDQAAFILSKPKRKPVDETQETLRTSAFPSNHVKDKWAKNLYIASICYGRTVS
;
A
#
# COMPACT_ATOMS: atom_id res chain seq x y z
N MET A 1 11.74 24.45 -21.28
CA MET A 1 12.99 24.06 -21.99
C MET A 1 13.12 22.57 -21.87
N ALA A 2 13.21 21.84 -23.00
CA ALA A 2 13.41 20.39 -22.94
C ALA A 2 14.88 20.12 -22.59
N THR A 3 15.12 19.31 -21.58
CA THR A 3 16.48 18.90 -21.17
C THR A 3 17.02 17.93 -22.23
N SER A 4 18.22 18.19 -22.75
CA SER A 4 18.81 17.34 -23.80
C SER A 4 19.20 15.96 -23.26
N PRO A 5 19.19 14.89 -24.08
CA PRO A 5 19.67 13.57 -23.69
C PRO A 5 21.10 13.58 -23.12
N ASP A 6 21.96 14.44 -23.64
CA ASP A 6 23.34 14.62 -23.15
C ASP A 6 23.40 15.11 -21.70
N MET A 7 22.52 16.00 -21.30
CA MET A 7 22.46 16.50 -19.92
C MET A 7 21.86 15.45 -18.97
N LEU A 8 20.88 14.68 -19.44
CA LEU A 8 20.23 13.66 -18.62
C LEU A 8 21.13 12.44 -18.38
N CYS A 9 21.93 12.09 -19.39
CA CYS A 9 22.77 10.89 -19.35
C CYS A 9 24.27 11.18 -19.10
N SER A 10 24.63 12.40 -18.65
CA SER A 10 26.03 12.81 -18.46
C SER A 10 26.83 11.92 -17.50
N PHE A 11 26.15 11.19 -16.60
CA PHE A 11 26.77 10.26 -15.64
C PHE A 11 26.34 8.80 -15.85
N CYS A 12 25.63 8.50 -16.95
CA CYS A 12 25.16 7.16 -17.26
C CYS A 12 26.12 6.44 -18.23
N PRO A 13 26.20 5.10 -18.19
CA PRO A 13 26.88 4.33 -19.23
C PRO A 13 26.31 4.63 -20.63
N ALA A 14 27.18 4.55 -21.67
CA ALA A 14 26.82 4.89 -23.04
C ALA A 14 25.51 4.28 -23.58
N PRO A 15 25.14 3.02 -23.29
CA PRO A 15 23.87 2.44 -23.69
C PRO A 15 22.62 3.19 -23.22
N PHE A 16 22.66 3.87 -22.09
CA PHE A 16 21.54 4.68 -21.60
C PHE A 16 21.29 5.90 -22.47
N LYS A 17 22.36 6.53 -22.97
CA LYS A 17 22.24 7.66 -23.88
C LYS A 17 21.62 7.23 -25.21
N GLU A 18 22.12 6.14 -25.80
CA GLU A 18 21.61 5.59 -27.06
C GLU A 18 20.14 5.13 -26.93
N PHE A 19 19.79 4.52 -25.83
CA PHE A 19 18.40 4.18 -25.49
C PHE A 19 17.52 5.44 -25.47
N PHE A 20 17.96 6.49 -24.78
CA PHE A 20 17.20 7.72 -24.64
C PHE A 20 17.04 8.46 -25.98
N GLU A 21 18.10 8.52 -26.77
CA GLU A 21 18.06 9.09 -28.10
C GLU A 21 17.12 8.33 -29.04
N THR A 22 17.15 7.00 -28.98
CA THR A 22 16.25 6.15 -29.77
C THR A 22 14.80 6.40 -29.41
N VAL A 23 14.46 6.42 -28.10
CA VAL A 23 13.08 6.61 -27.63
C VAL A 23 12.57 8.03 -27.91
N THR A 24 13.40 9.06 -27.75
CA THR A 24 12.98 10.45 -28.00
C THR A 24 12.77 10.76 -29.46
N ASN A 25 13.44 10.05 -30.38
CA ASN A 25 13.30 10.21 -31.82
C ASN A 25 12.21 9.35 -32.46
N MET A 26 11.54 8.48 -31.67
CA MET A 26 10.41 7.66 -32.15
C MET A 26 9.20 8.52 -32.50
N LYS A 27 8.51 8.19 -33.58
CA LYS A 27 7.23 8.80 -33.93
C LYS A 27 6.12 8.28 -33.03
N PHE A 28 5.06 9.08 -32.86
CA PHE A 28 3.95 8.75 -31.93
C PHE A 28 3.21 7.44 -32.29
N ASP A 29 3.22 7.05 -33.57
CA ASP A 29 2.59 5.87 -34.16
C ASP A 29 3.58 4.73 -34.44
N GLU A 30 4.87 4.93 -34.13
CA GLU A 30 5.91 3.93 -34.33
C GLU A 30 5.94 2.88 -33.22
N GLU A 31 5.90 1.60 -33.58
CA GLU A 31 6.01 0.50 -32.62
C GLU A 31 7.48 0.33 -32.19
N PRO A 32 7.77 0.35 -30.86
CA PRO A 32 9.14 0.25 -30.38
C PRO A 32 9.78 -1.09 -30.71
N ASN A 33 10.98 -1.08 -31.27
CA ASN A 33 11.76 -2.29 -31.45
C ASN A 33 12.41 -2.70 -30.12
N TYR A 34 11.63 -3.41 -29.29
CA TYR A 34 12.06 -3.85 -27.95
C TYR A 34 13.31 -4.74 -28.00
N ALA A 35 13.46 -5.59 -29.01
CA ALA A 35 14.64 -6.45 -29.14
C ALA A 35 15.91 -5.62 -29.30
N LYS A 36 15.87 -4.56 -30.14
CA LYS A 36 16.99 -3.63 -30.31
C LYS A 36 17.27 -2.86 -29.02
N LEU A 37 16.23 -2.37 -28.34
CA LEU A 37 16.38 -1.60 -27.10
C LEU A 37 16.98 -2.45 -25.97
N ILE A 38 16.62 -3.71 -25.88
CA ILE A 38 17.16 -4.66 -24.89
C ILE A 38 18.62 -4.97 -25.21
N SER A 39 18.96 -5.20 -26.50
CA SER A 39 20.32 -5.54 -26.89
C SER A 39 21.37 -4.45 -26.62
N LEU A 40 20.94 -3.19 -26.45
CA LEU A 40 21.83 -2.11 -26.03
C LEU A 40 22.46 -2.37 -24.66
N PHE A 41 21.78 -3.12 -23.82
CA PHE A 41 22.21 -3.40 -22.44
C PHE A 41 22.88 -4.75 -22.25
N ASP A 42 22.92 -5.61 -23.28
CA ASP A 42 23.49 -6.97 -23.18
C ASP A 42 24.98 -6.96 -22.78
N GLY A 43 25.73 -5.93 -23.15
CA GLY A 43 27.13 -5.77 -22.76
C GLY A 43 27.34 -5.20 -21.33
N LEU A 44 26.28 -4.70 -20.68
CA LEU A 44 26.33 -4.21 -19.30
C LEU A 44 25.93 -5.29 -18.29
N ILE A 45 25.24 -6.33 -18.74
CA ILE A 45 24.82 -7.47 -17.93
C ILE A 45 25.80 -8.58 -18.20
N GLU A 46 26.96 -8.58 -17.52
CA GLU A 46 27.77 -9.77 -17.42
C GLU A 46 26.92 -10.84 -16.71
N SER A 47 26.72 -11.95 -17.41
CA SER A 47 26.00 -13.19 -17.03
C SER A 47 25.37 -13.23 -15.63
N PRO A 48 24.11 -13.66 -15.46
CA PRO A 48 23.34 -13.52 -14.20
C PRO A 48 23.89 -14.25 -12.97
N ALA A 49 25.10 -14.77 -13.05
CA ALA A 49 25.69 -15.59 -11.98
C ALA A 49 26.79 -14.92 -11.14
N SER A 50 27.27 -13.71 -11.44
CA SER A 50 28.51 -13.33 -10.77
C SER A 50 28.81 -11.89 -10.38
N ARG A 51 27.89 -10.91 -10.36
CA ARG A 51 28.21 -9.65 -9.65
C ARG A 51 26.98 -8.91 -9.13
N PRO A 52 26.92 -8.63 -7.81
CA PRO A 52 25.97 -7.63 -7.29
C PRO A 52 26.39 -6.24 -7.78
N ILE A 53 25.40 -5.45 -8.24
CA ILE A 53 25.61 -4.03 -8.57
C ILE A 53 26.14 -3.33 -7.30
N ARG A 54 27.36 -2.80 -7.36
CA ARG A 54 27.94 -1.98 -6.30
C ARG A 54 27.32 -0.60 -6.38
N ILE A 55 26.36 -0.33 -5.51
CA ILE A 55 25.76 1.01 -5.33
C ILE A 55 26.73 1.96 -4.59
N ASP A 56 27.86 1.45 -4.10
CA ASP A 56 28.79 2.21 -3.26
C ASP A 56 29.47 3.42 -3.95
N GLU A 57 29.51 3.43 -5.28
CA GLU A 57 30.12 4.55 -6.02
C GLU A 57 29.14 5.71 -6.29
N ALA A 58 27.85 5.43 -6.39
CA ALA A 58 26.82 6.47 -6.59
C ALA A 58 26.58 7.32 -5.32
N LEU A 59 26.87 6.76 -4.12
CA LEU A 59 26.71 7.47 -2.86
C LEU A 59 27.89 8.40 -2.50
N LYS A 60 29.02 8.34 -3.23
CA LYS A 60 30.20 9.18 -2.95
C LYS A 60 30.12 10.59 -3.54
N VAL A 61 29.18 10.89 -4.41
CA VAL A 61 29.07 12.21 -5.05
C VAL A 61 28.30 13.24 -4.22
N GLY A 62 27.56 12.82 -3.18
CA GLY A 62 26.71 13.68 -2.35
C GLY A 62 27.33 14.18 -1.02
N GLN A 63 28.53 13.72 -0.62
CA GLN A 63 29.11 14.10 0.66
C GLN A 63 30.39 14.93 0.52
N LYS A 64 30.23 16.22 0.24
CA LYS A 64 31.25 17.24 0.59
C LYS A 64 30.55 18.40 1.28
N ARG A 65 30.57 18.40 2.62
CA ARG A 65 30.82 19.51 3.53
C ARG A 65 30.39 19.16 4.96
N GLY A 66 31.38 19.05 5.84
CA GLY A 66 31.15 18.95 7.29
C GLY A 66 32.33 18.26 7.99
N ARG A 67 33.36 19.03 8.24
CA ARG A 67 34.58 18.63 8.95
C ARG A 67 34.30 18.53 10.44
N SER A 68 34.55 17.37 11.07
CA SER A 68 34.94 17.26 12.47
C SER A 68 35.73 15.97 12.67
N GLN A 69 36.94 16.15 13.16
CA GLN A 69 37.86 15.10 13.59
C GLN A 69 37.40 14.57 14.96
N VAL A 70 37.40 13.27 15.16
CA VAL A 70 37.74 12.62 16.44
C VAL A 70 38.34 11.24 16.20
N ASN A 71 39.26 10.88 17.02
CA ASN A 71 40.29 9.89 16.98
C ASN A 71 39.87 8.42 16.94
N HIS A 72 40.86 7.60 16.48
CA HIS A 72 40.99 6.17 16.55
C HIS A 72 40.60 5.52 17.88
N GLU A 73 39.84 4.42 17.76
CA GLU A 73 40.11 3.18 18.48
C GLU A 73 39.61 2.01 17.63
N GLU A 74 40.54 1.04 17.44
CA GLU A 74 40.28 -0.23 16.74
C GLU A 74 39.36 -1.09 17.61
N ASP A 75 38.19 -1.49 17.06
CA ASP A 75 37.53 -2.67 17.55
C ASP A 75 36.88 -3.43 16.38
N GLY A 76 37.25 -4.71 16.30
CA GLY A 76 36.95 -5.61 15.20
C GLY A 76 35.46 -5.95 15.10
N GLN A 77 34.68 -5.11 14.43
CA GLN A 77 33.32 -5.41 14.11
C GLN A 77 33.19 -6.02 12.71
N HIS A 78 32.83 -7.26 12.68
CA HIS A 78 32.34 -7.96 11.48
C HIS A 78 31.34 -7.10 10.73
N LYS A 79 31.73 -6.52 9.60
CA LYS A 79 30.82 -5.90 8.64
C LYS A 79 29.80 -6.96 8.23
N LYS A 80 28.59 -6.88 8.78
CA LYS A 80 27.45 -7.65 8.26
C LYS A 80 27.27 -7.26 6.80
N LYS A 81 27.63 -8.19 5.90
CA LYS A 81 27.24 -8.11 4.49
C LYS A 81 25.72 -8.05 4.47
N VAL A 82 25.17 -6.89 4.11
CA VAL A 82 23.77 -6.79 3.78
C VAL A 82 23.57 -7.67 2.54
N ARG A 83 23.07 -8.87 2.74
CA ARG A 83 22.51 -9.66 1.65
C ARG A 83 21.27 -8.88 1.20
N LEU A 84 21.26 -8.41 -0.03
CA LEU A 84 20.02 -8.09 -0.74
C LEU A 84 19.25 -9.41 -0.84
N GLY A 85 18.51 -9.73 0.22
CA GLY A 85 17.64 -10.88 0.27
C GLY A 85 16.49 -10.70 -0.70
N SER A 86 15.86 -11.80 -1.08
CA SER A 86 14.56 -11.77 -1.77
C SER A 86 13.63 -10.78 -1.06
N PRO A 87 12.84 -9.98 -1.79
CA PRO A 87 11.93 -9.02 -1.18
C PRO A 87 11.09 -9.72 -0.11
N ALA A 88 11.22 -9.28 1.13
CA ALA A 88 10.47 -9.86 2.22
C ALA A 88 9.05 -9.26 2.22
N SER A 89 8.04 -10.13 2.26
CA SER A 89 6.68 -9.72 2.56
C SER A 89 6.54 -9.46 4.06
N GLN A 90 5.91 -8.34 4.41
CA GLN A 90 5.69 -7.93 5.80
C GLN A 90 4.26 -7.45 6.00
N TRP A 91 3.84 -7.41 7.24
CA TRP A 91 2.68 -6.66 7.66
C TRP A 91 3.03 -5.18 7.67
N ILE A 92 2.16 -4.38 7.05
CA ILE A 92 2.19 -2.92 7.10
C ILE A 92 0.97 -2.49 7.87
N SER A 93 1.14 -1.88 9.03
CA SER A 93 0.05 -1.39 9.87
C SER A 93 0.14 0.12 10.05
N VAL A 94 -0.99 0.79 9.97
CA VAL A 94 -1.18 2.24 10.10
C VAL A 94 -2.03 2.48 11.33
N TYR A 95 -1.57 3.36 12.21
CA TYR A 95 -2.23 3.69 13.47
C TYR A 95 -2.59 5.18 13.48
N ASN A 96 -3.85 5.48 13.82
CA ASN A 96 -4.33 6.84 13.98
C ASN A 96 -4.63 7.14 15.44
N ALA A 97 -4.32 8.37 15.86
CA ALA A 97 -4.79 8.88 17.13
C ALA A 97 -6.32 9.00 17.13
N ARG A 98 -6.94 8.53 18.19
CA ARG A 98 -8.39 8.63 18.43
C ARG A 98 -8.65 8.83 19.92
N ARG A 99 -9.86 9.30 20.25
CA ARG A 99 -10.34 9.22 21.63
C ARG A 99 -10.32 7.77 22.07
N PRO A 100 -10.12 7.49 23.38
CA PRO A 100 -10.13 6.13 23.89
C PRO A 100 -11.33 5.34 23.37
N MET A 101 -11.08 4.20 22.73
CA MET A 101 -12.10 3.35 22.15
C MET A 101 -11.75 1.87 22.34
N LYS A 102 -12.73 1.00 22.19
CA LYS A 102 -12.49 -0.44 22.18
C LYS A 102 -12.18 -0.88 20.75
N GLN A 103 -11.02 -1.50 20.56
CA GLN A 103 -10.62 -2.17 19.32
C GLN A 103 -10.23 -3.61 19.64
N ARG A 104 -10.58 -4.53 18.75
CA ARG A 104 -10.21 -5.94 18.81
C ARG A 104 -9.56 -6.34 17.50
N TYR A 105 -8.62 -7.25 17.54
CA TYR A 105 -8.04 -7.86 16.37
C TYR A 105 -8.04 -9.38 16.45
N HIS A 106 -8.13 -10.02 15.31
CA HIS A 106 -7.89 -11.44 15.11
C HIS A 106 -6.99 -11.59 13.90
N TYR A 107 -6.11 -12.56 13.90
CA TYR A 107 -5.24 -12.88 12.77
C TYR A 107 -5.07 -14.40 12.66
N ASN A 108 -4.58 -14.85 11.51
CA ASN A 108 -4.50 -16.27 11.16
C ASN A 108 -5.86 -16.97 11.29
N VAL A 109 -6.92 -16.30 10.86
CA VAL A 109 -8.29 -16.80 10.92
C VAL A 109 -8.62 -17.54 9.63
N ALA A 110 -8.94 -18.82 9.74
CA ALA A 110 -9.44 -19.62 8.62
C ALA A 110 -10.92 -19.30 8.32
N ASP A 111 -11.38 -19.58 7.10
CA ASP A 111 -12.74 -19.29 6.64
C ASP A 111 -13.83 -19.79 7.60
N ASN A 112 -13.71 -21.02 8.04
CA ASN A 112 -14.69 -21.66 8.93
C ASN A 112 -14.74 -21.08 10.35
N ARG A 113 -13.78 -20.21 10.71
CA ARG A 113 -13.74 -19.56 12.03
C ARG A 113 -14.15 -18.09 11.99
N LEU A 114 -14.28 -17.51 10.80
CA LEU A 114 -14.65 -16.10 10.65
C LEU A 114 -15.95 -15.76 11.35
N GLN A 115 -16.99 -16.54 11.09
CA GLN A 115 -18.31 -16.30 11.66
C GLN A 115 -18.28 -16.17 13.19
N GLN A 116 -17.63 -17.10 13.88
CA GLN A 116 -17.53 -17.08 15.32
C GLN A 116 -16.86 -15.81 15.86
N HIS A 117 -15.79 -15.35 15.23
CA HIS A 117 -15.08 -14.13 15.63
C HIS A 117 -15.91 -12.88 15.40
N ILE A 118 -16.62 -12.81 14.25
CA ILE A 118 -17.46 -11.68 13.90
C ILE A 118 -18.67 -11.58 14.83
N GLU A 119 -19.39 -12.69 15.05
CA GLU A 119 -20.55 -12.74 15.93
C GLU A 119 -20.18 -12.30 17.36
N LYS A 120 -19.10 -12.85 17.91
CA LYS A 120 -18.63 -12.45 19.23
C LYS A 120 -18.18 -10.98 19.29
N GLY A 121 -17.66 -10.44 18.20
CA GLY A 121 -17.34 -9.02 18.09
C GLY A 121 -18.61 -8.17 18.11
N ASN A 122 -19.60 -8.55 17.31
CA ASN A 122 -20.88 -7.83 17.21
C ASN A 122 -21.66 -7.84 18.53
N GLU A 123 -21.66 -8.97 19.27
CA GLU A 123 -22.22 -9.07 20.64
C GLU A 123 -21.59 -8.05 21.59
N ASP A 124 -20.30 -7.78 21.42
CA ASP A 124 -19.55 -6.79 22.20
C ASP A 124 -19.67 -5.34 21.63
N GLY A 125 -20.54 -5.11 20.66
CA GLY A 125 -20.74 -3.81 20.01
C GLY A 125 -19.60 -3.38 19.07
N LEU A 126 -18.82 -4.33 18.56
CA LEU A 126 -17.72 -4.10 17.64
C LEU A 126 -18.11 -4.50 16.22
N TYR A 127 -17.73 -3.69 15.25
CA TYR A 127 -17.90 -3.98 13.82
C TYR A 127 -16.54 -4.01 13.13
N ILE A 128 -16.44 -4.80 12.05
CA ILE A 128 -15.21 -4.83 11.24
C ILE A 128 -14.96 -3.46 10.62
N SER A 129 -13.79 -2.90 10.90
CA SER A 129 -13.29 -1.64 10.32
C SER A 129 -12.22 -1.85 9.27
N CYS A 130 -11.45 -2.93 9.35
CA CYS A 130 -10.42 -3.29 8.39
C CYS A 130 -10.24 -4.81 8.33
N VAL A 131 -9.90 -5.31 7.14
CA VAL A 131 -9.53 -6.70 6.92
C VAL A 131 -8.27 -6.79 6.09
N ALA A 132 -7.50 -7.85 6.27
CA ALA A 132 -6.33 -8.18 5.47
C ALA A 132 -6.17 -9.69 5.33
N SER A 133 -5.27 -10.14 4.48
CA SER A 133 -4.93 -11.54 4.31
C SER A 133 -3.44 -11.76 4.25
N SER A 134 -2.99 -12.86 4.84
CA SER A 134 -1.65 -13.41 4.69
C SER A 134 -1.73 -14.92 4.62
N ALA A 135 -1.05 -15.54 3.64
CA ALA A 135 -1.06 -16.99 3.43
C ALA A 135 -2.49 -17.60 3.40
N ASN A 136 -3.43 -16.93 2.76
CA ASN A 136 -4.86 -17.30 2.66
C ASN A 136 -5.59 -17.38 4.02
N LEU A 137 -5.04 -16.78 5.05
CA LEU A 137 -5.68 -16.61 6.36
C LEU A 137 -6.03 -15.14 6.56
N TRP A 138 -7.13 -14.88 7.25
CA TRP A 138 -7.67 -13.54 7.43
C TRP A 138 -7.16 -12.88 8.70
N ALA A 139 -7.03 -11.56 8.62
CA ALA A 139 -6.88 -10.68 9.77
C ALA A 139 -8.08 -9.74 9.82
N LEU A 140 -8.69 -9.60 10.99
CA LEU A 140 -9.86 -8.77 11.24
C LEU A 140 -9.48 -7.71 12.26
N ILE A 141 -9.83 -6.46 11.99
CA ILE A 141 -9.80 -5.36 12.95
C ILE A 141 -11.25 -4.94 13.18
N MET A 142 -11.67 -4.91 14.44
CA MET A 142 -13.04 -4.59 14.83
C MET A 142 -13.06 -3.44 15.83
N ASP A 143 -13.86 -2.43 15.57
CA ASP A 143 -13.91 -1.18 16.32
C ASP A 143 -15.29 -0.93 16.92
N ALA A 144 -15.30 -0.34 18.11
CA ALA A 144 -16.49 0.29 18.67
C ALA A 144 -16.71 1.68 18.06
N GLY A 145 -17.96 2.11 18.03
CA GLY A 145 -18.29 3.47 17.62
C GLY A 145 -18.09 3.76 16.13
N THR A 146 -18.11 2.75 15.27
CA THR A 146 -17.99 2.90 13.81
C THR A 146 -19.15 3.68 13.17
N GLY A 147 -20.29 3.74 13.82
CA GLY A 147 -21.54 4.25 13.25
C GLY A 147 -22.29 3.24 12.38
N PHE A 148 -21.76 2.03 12.20
CA PHE A 148 -22.44 0.99 11.42
C PHE A 148 -23.66 0.46 12.16
N GLY A 149 -24.79 0.35 11.45
CA GLY A 149 -26.03 -0.19 11.99
C GLY A 149 -26.19 -1.69 11.80
N SER A 150 -25.62 -2.23 10.73
CA SER A 150 -25.53 -3.66 10.45
C SER A 150 -24.40 -3.91 9.45
N GLN A 151 -23.87 -5.12 9.48
CA GLN A 151 -22.73 -5.51 8.67
C GLN A 151 -22.91 -6.93 8.12
N LEU A 152 -22.58 -7.10 6.87
CA LEU A 152 -22.56 -8.39 6.17
C LEU A 152 -21.14 -8.63 5.63
N TYR A 153 -20.83 -9.89 5.40
CA TYR A 153 -19.59 -10.26 4.74
C TYR A 153 -19.80 -11.46 3.81
N GLU A 154 -18.93 -11.58 2.84
CA GLU A 154 -18.84 -12.74 1.97
C GLU A 154 -17.39 -13.17 1.78
N ILE A 155 -17.17 -14.48 1.90
CA ILE A 155 -15.94 -15.13 1.44
C ILE A 155 -16.24 -15.71 0.06
N SER A 156 -15.46 -15.32 -0.93
CA SER A 156 -15.62 -15.79 -2.31
C SER A 156 -14.32 -16.35 -2.86
N THR A 157 -14.41 -17.36 -3.71
CA THR A 157 -13.27 -17.85 -4.51
C THR A 157 -12.92 -16.91 -5.66
N VAL A 158 -13.77 -15.91 -5.93
CA VAL A 158 -13.58 -14.89 -6.96
C VAL A 158 -13.25 -13.56 -6.29
N PHE A 159 -12.24 -12.87 -6.81
CA PHE A 159 -11.84 -11.57 -6.28
C PHE A 159 -12.93 -10.51 -6.55
N LEU A 160 -13.57 -10.03 -5.49
CA LEU A 160 -14.70 -9.10 -5.48
C LEU A 160 -15.89 -9.61 -6.29
N HIS A 161 -16.65 -10.53 -5.70
CA HIS A 161 -17.81 -11.18 -6.30
C HIS A 161 -18.90 -10.18 -6.67
N LYS A 162 -18.98 -9.88 -7.97
CA LYS A 162 -19.78 -8.79 -8.52
C LYS A 162 -21.26 -8.91 -8.17
N ASP A 163 -21.86 -10.08 -8.40
CA ASP A 163 -23.31 -10.25 -8.27
C ASP A 163 -23.75 -10.07 -6.82
N TRP A 164 -23.02 -10.66 -5.87
CA TRP A 164 -23.29 -10.45 -4.45
C TRP A 164 -23.16 -8.97 -4.03
N ILE A 165 -22.11 -8.28 -4.49
CA ILE A 165 -21.90 -6.86 -4.20
C ILE A 165 -23.07 -6.02 -4.72
N MET A 166 -23.52 -6.28 -5.95
CA MET A 166 -24.65 -5.57 -6.55
C MET A 166 -25.94 -5.79 -5.78
N ASP A 167 -26.24 -7.03 -5.39
CA ASP A 167 -27.41 -7.37 -4.56
C ASP A 167 -27.40 -6.62 -3.21
N GLN A 168 -26.21 -6.46 -2.60
CA GLN A 168 -26.11 -5.75 -1.34
C GLN A 168 -26.20 -4.22 -1.52
N TRP A 169 -25.72 -3.66 -2.63
CA TRP A 169 -25.93 -2.25 -2.95
C TRP A 169 -27.43 -1.90 -3.08
N GLU A 170 -28.22 -2.77 -3.72
CA GLU A 170 -29.68 -2.60 -3.81
C GLU A 170 -30.35 -2.54 -2.43
N LYS A 171 -29.78 -3.23 -1.44
CA LYS A 171 -30.23 -3.23 -0.04
C LYS A 171 -29.58 -2.11 0.79
N SER A 172 -28.91 -1.15 0.13
CA SER A 172 -28.21 -0.02 0.77
C SER A 172 -27.09 -0.40 1.72
N PHE A 173 -26.43 -1.55 1.49
CA PHE A 173 -25.13 -1.86 2.08
C PHE A 173 -24.03 -1.34 1.18
N TYR A 174 -22.97 -0.81 1.77
CA TYR A 174 -21.80 -0.31 1.06
C TYR A 174 -20.55 -1.05 1.50
N ILE A 175 -19.62 -1.29 0.57
CA ILE A 175 -18.34 -1.91 0.90
C ILE A 175 -17.59 -1.02 1.87
N THR A 176 -17.19 -1.56 3.01
CA THR A 176 -16.42 -0.85 4.06
C THR A 176 -15.03 -1.43 4.28
N ALA A 177 -14.81 -2.69 3.94
CA ALA A 177 -13.50 -3.31 3.97
C ALA A 177 -13.41 -4.44 2.95
N ILE A 178 -12.24 -4.64 2.36
CA ILE A 178 -11.94 -5.74 1.45
C ILE A 178 -10.55 -6.32 1.76
N ALA A 179 -10.42 -7.61 1.58
CA ALA A 179 -9.14 -8.31 1.56
C ALA A 179 -9.13 -9.34 0.42
N GLY A 180 -7.98 -9.55 -0.18
CA GLY A 180 -7.79 -10.58 -1.19
C GLY A 180 -6.79 -11.63 -0.71
N ALA A 181 -7.06 -12.88 -1.03
CA ALA A 181 -6.18 -14.00 -0.74
C ALA A 181 -5.27 -14.31 -1.94
N SER A 182 -4.13 -14.93 -1.68
CA SER A 182 -3.16 -15.27 -2.73
C SER A 182 -3.68 -16.33 -3.72
N ASN A 183 -4.68 -17.12 -3.31
CA ASN A 183 -5.39 -18.06 -4.18
C ASN A 183 -6.41 -17.39 -5.14
N GLY A 184 -6.53 -16.07 -5.10
CA GLY A 184 -7.44 -15.29 -5.94
C GLY A 184 -8.83 -15.03 -5.34
N GLY A 185 -9.12 -15.57 -4.16
CA GLY A 185 -10.37 -15.31 -3.43
C GLY A 185 -10.39 -13.95 -2.73
N SER A 186 -11.51 -13.63 -2.10
CA SER A 186 -11.67 -12.39 -1.33
C SER A 186 -12.60 -12.54 -0.14
N LEU A 187 -12.38 -11.66 0.83
CA LEU A 187 -13.32 -11.31 1.89
C LEU A 187 -13.81 -9.89 1.64
N VAL A 188 -15.10 -9.73 1.44
CA VAL A 188 -15.76 -8.44 1.27
C VAL A 188 -16.68 -8.18 2.45
N VAL A 189 -16.54 -7.01 3.07
CA VAL A 189 -17.37 -6.57 4.18
C VAL A 189 -18.19 -5.36 3.73
N MET A 190 -19.50 -5.42 3.93
CA MET A 190 -20.43 -4.36 3.57
C MET A 190 -21.28 -3.95 4.77
N SER A 191 -21.48 -2.65 4.94
CA SER A 191 -22.14 -2.10 6.13
C SER A 191 -23.24 -1.10 5.77
N LYS A 192 -24.28 -1.03 6.61
CA LYS A 192 -25.23 0.10 6.70
C LYS A 192 -24.75 1.10 7.73
N GLY A 193 -25.28 2.33 7.63
CA GLY A 193 -24.89 3.42 8.53
C GLY A 193 -23.65 4.18 8.06
N THR A 194 -23.18 3.89 6.86
CA THR A 194 -22.09 4.66 6.23
C THR A 194 -22.62 5.99 5.68
N PRO A 195 -21.76 7.01 5.56
CA PRO A 195 -22.15 8.27 4.89
C PRO A 195 -22.17 8.16 3.36
N TYR A 196 -21.81 6.99 2.80
CA TYR A 196 -21.66 6.79 1.36
C TYR A 196 -23.01 6.88 0.64
N THR A 197 -23.00 7.48 -0.53
CA THR A 197 -24.21 7.62 -1.37
C THR A 197 -24.13 6.81 -2.66
N GLN A 198 -22.95 6.54 -3.14
CA GLN A 198 -22.67 5.71 -4.31
C GLN A 198 -21.30 5.07 -4.18
N GLN A 199 -21.15 3.89 -4.71
CA GLN A 199 -19.86 3.21 -4.81
C GLN A 199 -19.56 2.74 -6.22
N SER A 200 -18.29 2.60 -6.52
CA SER A 200 -17.77 1.96 -7.72
C SER A 200 -16.49 1.22 -7.33
N TYR A 201 -16.20 0.11 -7.97
CA TYR A 201 -14.95 -0.59 -7.77
C TYR A 201 -14.30 -1.00 -9.09
N LYS A 202 -13.02 -1.26 -9.06
CA LYS A 202 -12.22 -1.74 -10.19
C LYS A 202 -11.31 -2.86 -9.73
N VAL A 203 -11.29 -3.94 -10.51
CA VAL A 203 -10.27 -5.00 -10.44
C VAL A 203 -9.38 -4.88 -11.66
N SER A 204 -8.06 -4.93 -11.49
CA SER A 204 -7.10 -4.82 -12.61
C SER A 204 -5.76 -5.47 -12.26
N GLU A 205 -5.03 -5.90 -13.28
CA GLU A 205 -3.69 -6.49 -13.16
C GLU A 205 -2.62 -5.45 -12.76
N SER A 206 -2.80 -4.20 -13.13
CA SER A 206 -1.95 -3.08 -12.72
C SER A 206 -2.73 -2.08 -11.91
N PHE A 207 -2.03 -1.27 -11.10
CA PHE A 207 -2.68 -0.25 -10.27
C PHE A 207 -3.48 0.73 -11.14
N PRO A 208 -4.79 0.94 -10.89
CA PRO A 208 -5.70 1.58 -11.83
C PRO A 208 -5.69 3.12 -11.78
N PHE A 209 -4.54 3.77 -11.92
CA PHE A 209 -4.40 5.24 -11.85
C PHE A 209 -5.37 6.00 -12.73
N LYS A 210 -5.50 5.61 -14.00
CA LYS A 210 -6.37 6.32 -14.96
C LYS A 210 -7.83 6.29 -14.51
N TRP A 211 -8.27 5.14 -13.99
CA TRP A 211 -9.64 4.98 -13.50
C TRP A 211 -9.86 5.76 -12.19
N ILE A 212 -8.91 5.73 -11.26
CA ILE A 212 -8.96 6.52 -10.01
C ILE A 212 -9.06 8.01 -10.33
N ASN A 213 -8.20 8.52 -11.21
CA ASN A 213 -8.20 9.93 -11.62
C ASN A 213 -9.54 10.35 -12.26
N LYS A 214 -10.14 9.48 -13.09
CA LYS A 214 -11.48 9.72 -13.65
C LYS A 214 -12.52 9.79 -12.54
N LYS A 215 -12.51 8.86 -11.61
CA LYS A 215 -13.47 8.78 -10.51
C LYS A 215 -13.31 9.93 -9.51
N TRP A 216 -12.10 10.43 -9.25
CA TRP A 216 -11.91 11.66 -8.47
C TRP A 216 -12.64 12.85 -9.07
N LYS A 217 -12.54 13.04 -10.40
CA LYS A 217 -13.27 14.12 -11.11
C LYS A 217 -14.80 13.97 -11.02
N GLU A 218 -15.28 12.74 -10.86
CA GLU A 218 -16.69 12.42 -10.64
C GLU A 218 -17.13 12.57 -9.17
N GLY A 219 -16.23 12.98 -8.26
CA GLY A 219 -16.51 13.19 -6.83
C GLY A 219 -16.43 11.92 -5.97
N PHE A 220 -15.87 10.83 -6.49
CA PHE A 220 -15.56 9.63 -5.71
C PHE A 220 -14.20 9.75 -5.06
N HIS A 221 -14.02 9.09 -3.91
CA HIS A 221 -12.73 8.93 -3.24
C HIS A 221 -12.47 7.47 -2.91
N VAL A 222 -11.22 7.05 -2.93
CA VAL A 222 -10.85 5.68 -2.55
C VAL A 222 -11.17 5.49 -1.07
N THR A 223 -11.92 4.43 -0.77
CA THR A 223 -12.34 4.09 0.59
C THR A 223 -11.85 2.74 1.05
N SER A 224 -11.48 1.85 0.14
CA SER A 224 -10.88 0.56 0.46
C SER A 224 -10.03 0.05 -0.70
N MET A 225 -8.97 -0.68 -0.39
CA MET A 225 -8.11 -1.36 -1.36
C MET A 225 -7.68 -2.72 -0.84
N ALA A 226 -7.49 -3.64 -1.74
CA ALA A 226 -6.85 -4.93 -1.48
C ALA A 226 -6.16 -5.47 -2.73
N THR A 227 -5.36 -6.49 -2.54
CA THR A 227 -4.75 -7.27 -3.62
C THR A 227 -5.09 -8.74 -3.46
N ALA A 228 -5.28 -9.44 -4.58
CA ALA A 228 -5.42 -10.88 -4.63
C ALA A 228 -4.39 -11.43 -5.63
N GLY A 229 -3.32 -12.04 -5.14
CA GLY A 229 -2.11 -12.25 -5.93
C GLY A 229 -1.55 -10.91 -6.41
N ASN A 230 -1.38 -10.75 -7.72
CA ASN A 230 -0.88 -9.50 -8.32
C ASN A 230 -2.02 -8.57 -8.80
N ARG A 231 -3.28 -8.95 -8.60
CA ARG A 231 -4.43 -8.11 -8.99
C ARG A 231 -4.79 -7.12 -7.92
N TRP A 232 -5.11 -5.91 -8.34
CA TRP A 232 -5.56 -4.81 -7.50
C TRP A 232 -7.09 -4.72 -7.48
N GLY A 233 -7.65 -4.58 -6.29
CA GLY A 233 -9.05 -4.20 -6.08
C GLY A 233 -9.11 -2.85 -5.39
N VAL A 234 -9.78 -1.88 -6.01
CA VAL A 234 -9.95 -0.53 -5.49
C VAL A 234 -11.42 -0.17 -5.44
N VAL A 235 -11.89 0.22 -4.27
CA VAL A 235 -13.26 0.68 -4.04
C VAL A 235 -13.25 2.19 -3.83
N MET A 236 -14.15 2.88 -4.53
CA MET A 236 -14.31 4.33 -4.42
C MET A 236 -15.76 4.68 -4.09
N SER A 237 -15.94 5.62 -3.17
CA SER A 237 -17.25 6.02 -2.66
C SER A 237 -17.46 7.52 -2.80
N ARG A 238 -18.70 7.95 -3.10
CA ARG A 238 -19.12 9.33 -2.94
C ARG A 238 -19.47 9.62 -1.49
N ASN A 239 -19.31 10.85 -1.10
CA ASN A 239 -19.52 11.31 0.29
C ASN A 239 -18.63 10.61 1.31
N ALA A 240 -17.40 10.29 0.91
CA ALA A 240 -16.43 9.59 1.74
C ALA A 240 -15.79 10.44 2.86
N GLY A 241 -16.15 11.72 2.96
CA GLY A 241 -15.62 12.60 3.99
C GLY A 241 -14.24 13.20 3.70
N TYR A 242 -13.70 13.00 2.50
CA TYR A 242 -12.40 13.53 2.07
C TYR A 242 -12.58 14.71 1.11
N SER A 243 -11.65 15.68 1.18
CA SER A 243 -11.54 16.79 0.23
C SER A 243 -10.56 16.50 -0.88
N GLU A 244 -9.45 15.86 -0.55
CA GLU A 244 -8.35 15.56 -1.47
C GLU A 244 -7.78 14.18 -1.18
N GLN A 245 -7.27 13.52 -2.22
CA GLN A 245 -6.52 12.28 -2.11
C GLN A 245 -5.31 12.26 -3.03
N VAL A 246 -4.26 11.57 -2.62
CA VAL A 246 -3.08 11.26 -3.40
C VAL A 246 -2.72 9.79 -3.25
N VAL A 247 -1.96 9.27 -4.21
CA VAL A 247 -1.43 7.90 -4.19
C VAL A 247 0.09 7.97 -4.07
N GLU A 248 0.64 7.20 -3.16
CA GLU A 248 2.05 6.81 -3.16
C GLU A 248 2.11 5.32 -3.53
N LEU A 249 2.74 5.01 -4.65
CA LEU A 249 2.93 3.64 -5.16
C LEU A 249 4.41 3.47 -5.46
N ASP A 250 5.01 2.44 -4.88
CA ASP A 250 6.43 2.16 -5.09
C ASP A 250 6.71 0.64 -5.00
N PHE A 251 7.85 0.22 -5.54
CA PHE A 251 8.41 -1.11 -5.33
C PHE A 251 8.97 -1.29 -3.92
N LEU A 252 9.28 -0.21 -3.25
CA LEU A 252 9.73 -0.13 -1.86
C LEU A 252 8.69 0.57 -1.01
N TYR A 253 8.81 0.46 0.32
CA TYR A 253 7.98 1.27 1.22
C TYR A 253 8.32 2.76 1.02
N PRO A 254 7.36 3.61 0.58
CA PRO A 254 7.63 4.99 0.19
C PRO A 254 7.71 5.94 1.40
N SER A 255 8.67 5.70 2.29
CA SER A 255 8.81 6.42 3.56
C SER A 255 8.91 7.94 3.35
N GLU A 256 9.78 8.39 2.46
CA GLU A 256 9.98 9.81 2.16
C GLU A 256 8.71 10.45 1.58
N GLY A 257 8.05 9.76 0.64
CA GLY A 257 6.78 10.20 0.07
C GLY A 257 5.71 10.38 1.14
N ILE A 258 5.55 9.39 2.03
CA ILE A 258 4.58 9.43 3.13
C ILE A 258 4.85 10.60 4.07
N HIS A 259 6.11 10.81 4.50
CA HIS A 259 6.47 11.91 5.41
C HIS A 259 6.18 13.28 4.79
N ARG A 260 6.56 13.48 3.53
CA ARG A 260 6.24 14.70 2.79
C ARG A 260 4.73 14.95 2.71
N ARG A 261 3.90 13.90 2.51
CA ARG A 261 2.44 14.04 2.51
C ARG A 261 1.88 14.38 3.88
N TRP A 262 2.44 13.81 4.95
CA TRP A 262 2.05 14.16 6.33
C TRP A 262 2.26 15.65 6.63
N GLU A 263 3.40 16.21 6.20
CA GLU A 263 3.69 17.65 6.34
C GLU A 263 2.65 18.54 5.64
N HIS A 264 2.06 18.06 4.54
CA HIS A 264 1.00 18.75 3.81
C HIS A 264 -0.42 18.41 4.30
N GLY A 265 -0.55 17.76 5.45
CA GLY A 265 -1.85 17.47 6.09
C GLY A 265 -2.59 16.25 5.55
N TYR A 266 -1.96 15.43 4.70
CA TYR A 266 -2.52 14.15 4.29
C TYR A 266 -2.28 13.08 5.35
N ARG A 267 -3.18 12.09 5.43
CA ARG A 267 -3.00 10.89 6.27
C ARG A 267 -3.34 9.65 5.46
N ILE A 268 -2.62 8.54 5.71
CA ILE A 268 -2.92 7.26 5.08
C ILE A 268 -4.31 6.82 5.51
N THR A 269 -5.15 6.53 4.53
CA THR A 269 -6.54 6.08 4.75
C THR A 269 -6.80 4.69 4.19
N SER A 270 -5.95 4.21 3.28
CA SER A 270 -5.99 2.83 2.79
C SER A 270 -4.61 2.38 2.32
N SER A 271 -4.29 1.13 2.50
CA SER A 271 -3.05 0.52 2.05
C SER A 271 -3.30 -0.88 1.48
N ALA A 272 -2.55 -1.23 0.46
CA ALA A 272 -2.54 -2.57 -0.11
C ALA A 272 -1.17 -2.85 -0.75
N ALA A 273 -0.78 -4.11 -0.82
CA ALA A 273 0.50 -4.49 -1.40
C ALA A 273 0.39 -5.81 -2.18
N THR A 274 1.11 -5.88 -3.29
CA THR A 274 1.36 -7.11 -4.06
C THR A 274 2.71 -7.72 -3.65
N SER A 275 3.17 -8.71 -4.40
CA SER A 275 4.51 -9.29 -4.19
C SER A 275 5.66 -8.35 -4.59
N ASP A 276 5.37 -7.29 -5.34
CA ASP A 276 6.38 -6.39 -5.92
C ASP A 276 6.13 -4.89 -5.68
N GLN A 277 4.94 -4.49 -5.26
CA GLN A 277 4.57 -3.08 -5.05
C GLN A 277 3.75 -2.89 -3.77
N ALA A 278 3.86 -1.69 -3.18
CA ALA A 278 2.99 -1.24 -2.10
C ALA A 278 2.33 0.10 -2.49
N ALA A 279 1.02 0.18 -2.30
CA ALA A 279 0.22 1.37 -2.58
C ALA A 279 -0.39 1.93 -1.29
N PHE A 280 -0.32 3.24 -1.15
CA PHE A 280 -0.92 3.99 -0.05
C PHE A 280 -1.80 5.10 -0.61
N ILE A 281 -3.04 5.12 -0.19
CA ILE A 281 -3.92 6.27 -0.41
C ILE A 281 -3.79 7.18 0.80
N LEU A 282 -3.43 8.42 0.56
CA LEU A 282 -3.39 9.45 1.59
C LEU A 282 -4.45 10.51 1.29
N SER A 283 -5.20 10.87 2.30
CA SER A 283 -6.38 11.73 2.17
C SER A 283 -6.32 12.90 3.12
N LYS A 284 -6.91 14.04 2.71
CA LYS A 284 -7.27 15.13 3.61
C LYS A 284 -8.73 14.99 4.00
N PRO A 285 -9.07 14.89 5.28
CA PRO A 285 -10.46 14.85 5.71
C PRO A 285 -11.12 16.24 5.56
N LYS A 286 -12.41 16.28 5.20
CA LYS A 286 -13.20 17.52 5.17
C LYS A 286 -13.33 18.14 6.56
N ARG A 287 -13.40 17.31 7.60
CA ARG A 287 -13.36 17.73 9.00
C ARG A 287 -12.06 17.27 9.60
N LYS A 288 -11.23 18.24 9.97
CA LYS A 288 -9.93 17.98 10.57
C LYS A 288 -10.12 17.34 11.94
N PRO A 289 -9.47 16.17 12.22
CA PRO A 289 -9.49 15.59 13.55
C PRO A 289 -8.73 16.47 14.54
N VAL A 290 -9.05 16.36 15.83
CA VAL A 290 -8.37 17.11 16.91
C VAL A 290 -6.90 16.71 17.01
N ASP A 291 -6.63 15.42 16.87
CA ASP A 291 -5.28 14.87 16.86
C ASP A 291 -5.05 14.17 15.51
N GLU A 292 -4.08 14.67 14.76
CA GLU A 292 -3.71 14.14 13.43
C GLU A 292 -2.55 13.17 13.49
N THR A 293 -2.11 12.75 14.68
CA THR A 293 -1.00 11.81 14.83
C THR A 293 -1.31 10.50 14.11
N GLN A 294 -0.41 10.12 13.23
CA GLN A 294 -0.43 8.85 12.52
C GLN A 294 0.96 8.22 12.58
N GLU A 295 1.01 6.94 12.84
CA GLU A 295 2.24 6.16 12.83
C GLU A 295 2.09 4.95 11.92
N THR A 296 3.19 4.51 11.33
CA THR A 296 3.25 3.29 10.53
C THR A 296 4.25 2.31 11.10
N LEU A 297 3.98 1.04 10.94
CA LEU A 297 4.87 -0.02 11.40
C LEU A 297 4.94 -1.13 10.34
N ARG A 298 6.14 -1.67 10.14
CA ARG A 298 6.39 -2.83 9.28
C ARG A 298 6.93 -3.96 10.13
N THR A 299 6.32 -5.14 10.06
CA THR A 299 6.69 -6.29 10.88
C THR A 299 6.63 -7.59 10.08
N SER A 300 7.55 -8.52 10.31
CA SER A 300 7.54 -9.84 9.68
C SER A 300 6.37 -10.72 10.14
N ALA A 301 5.97 -10.59 11.41
CA ALA A 301 4.79 -11.22 11.98
C ALA A 301 3.67 -10.19 12.20
N PHE A 302 2.43 -10.66 12.38
CA PHE A 302 1.32 -9.77 12.76
C PHE A 302 1.70 -8.96 14.02
N PRO A 303 1.46 -7.63 14.04
CA PRO A 303 2.02 -6.73 15.05
C PRO A 303 1.34 -6.80 16.43
N SER A 304 0.91 -7.97 16.89
CA SER A 304 0.12 -8.16 18.12
C SER A 304 0.78 -7.55 19.37
N ASN A 305 2.09 -7.65 19.50
CA ASN A 305 2.82 -7.06 20.63
C ASN A 305 2.81 -5.53 20.59
N HIS A 306 2.94 -4.96 19.39
CA HIS A 306 2.96 -3.51 19.20
C HIS A 306 1.57 -2.87 19.34
N VAL A 307 0.51 -3.57 18.97
CA VAL A 307 -0.87 -3.05 19.05
C VAL A 307 -1.23 -2.61 20.46
N LYS A 308 -0.86 -3.40 21.47
CA LYS A 308 -1.15 -3.06 22.89
C LYS A 308 -0.42 -1.78 23.32
N ASP A 309 0.84 -1.63 22.92
CA ASP A 309 1.62 -0.42 23.21
C ASP A 309 1.04 0.81 22.50
N LYS A 310 0.51 0.62 21.28
CA LYS A 310 -0.17 1.69 20.54
C LYS A 310 -1.48 2.09 21.21
N TRP A 311 -2.30 1.12 21.63
CA TRP A 311 -3.54 1.41 22.38
C TRP A 311 -3.29 2.20 23.65
N ALA A 312 -2.22 1.91 24.39
CA ALA A 312 -1.83 2.67 25.59
C ALA A 312 -1.56 4.16 25.29
N LYS A 313 -1.24 4.48 24.03
CA LYS A 313 -1.03 5.86 23.51
C LYS A 313 -2.25 6.42 22.76
N ASN A 314 -3.40 5.77 22.85
CA ASN A 314 -4.61 6.10 22.06
C ASN A 314 -4.40 6.08 20.54
N LEU A 315 -3.48 5.22 20.07
CA LEU A 315 -3.24 4.95 18.65
C LEU A 315 -3.87 3.61 18.27
N TYR A 316 -4.75 3.63 17.28
CA TYR A 316 -5.56 2.46 16.88
C TYR A 316 -5.30 2.12 15.42
N ILE A 317 -5.35 0.83 15.09
CA ILE A 317 -5.18 0.38 13.70
C ILE A 317 -6.26 1.02 12.84
N ALA A 318 -5.86 1.74 11.81
CA ALA A 318 -6.73 2.37 10.82
C ALA A 318 -6.65 1.68 9.45
N SER A 319 -5.52 1.06 9.13
CA SER A 319 -5.32 0.26 7.92
C SER A 319 -4.26 -0.79 8.18
N ILE A 320 -4.41 -1.96 7.58
CA ILE A 320 -3.43 -3.03 7.65
C ILE A 320 -3.42 -3.80 6.33
N CYS A 321 -2.26 -4.15 5.84
CA CYS A 321 -2.09 -5.05 4.70
C CYS A 321 -0.83 -5.91 4.86
N TYR A 322 -0.72 -6.94 4.04
CA TYR A 322 0.44 -7.81 3.98
C TYR A 322 0.95 -7.87 2.55
N GLY A 323 2.22 -7.63 2.35
CA GLY A 323 2.84 -7.69 1.04
C GLY A 323 4.27 -7.20 1.06
N ARG A 324 4.79 -6.84 -0.12
CA ARG A 324 6.18 -6.46 -0.26
C ARG A 324 6.50 -5.17 0.48
N THR A 325 7.48 -5.29 1.34
CA THR A 325 8.27 -4.16 1.78
C THR A 325 9.74 -4.55 1.63
N VAL A 326 10.54 -3.73 1.05
CA VAL A 326 12.00 -3.89 1.11
C VAL A 326 12.54 -2.86 2.08
N SER A 327 13.35 -3.31 2.98
CA SER A 327 14.19 -2.47 3.82
C SER A 327 15.54 -2.27 3.14
#